data_ae07831cfdca018047c0832a2ef8d1a3
#
_entry.id   ae07831cfdca018047c0832a2ef8d1a3
#
_cell.length_a   1.000
_cell.length_b   1.000
_cell.length_c   1.000
_cell.angle_alpha   90.00
_cell.angle_beta   90.00
_cell.angle_gamma   90.00
#
_symmetry.space_group_name_H-M   'P 1'
#
loop_
_entity.id
_entity.type
_entity.pdbx_description
1 polymer ?
#
loop_
_entity_poly.entity_id
_entity_poly.type
_entity_poly.pdbx_seq_one_letter_code
_entity_poly.pdbx_strand_id
1 'polypeptide(L)'
;MTNATASTSLGHDARTIGLVGLAHGASHFFHLLLPPLFPWLMAELGYSYFELGSVVSVFFVVSGGGQMLAGFLVDKVGARPILFAALASFALAGLVAASAQNYAMLVAAAVLAGLGNAPFHPVDFTILNQRVSPQNMGHAFSVHGISGNVGWAAAPVFMAGITSWTGSWRIACFSGAVLALVVLAIVVHQRRWLDDRPHLTAGASKGIAVAAVKTEENPFSFLALPAVWLCFAFFFFTTAGLSAVQSFASPALHSLYPQLSLAVTYWMVTGFMLCSAVGMVGGGFLAARVLRLDRVIAVFLLLAGALLPWRDRVGCLGIW
;
A
#
# COMPACT_ATOMS: atom_id res chain seq x y z
N MET A 1 -34.67 -6.63 23.18
CA MET A 1 -33.39 -5.98 23.60
C MET A 1 -32.18 -6.33 22.71
N THR A 2 -32.32 -7.14 21.67
CA THR A 2 -31.24 -7.65 20.82
C THR A 2 -30.78 -6.68 19.65
N ASN A 3 -31.63 -5.73 19.27
CA ASN A 3 -31.29 -4.84 18.13
C ASN A 3 -30.38 -3.64 18.47
N ALA A 4 -30.41 -3.19 19.73
CA ALA A 4 -29.60 -2.00 20.11
C ALA A 4 -28.13 -2.32 20.32
N THR A 5 -27.82 -3.52 20.84
CA THR A 5 -26.41 -3.97 21.01
C THR A 5 -25.73 -4.33 19.68
N ALA A 6 -26.48 -4.90 18.71
CA ALA A 6 -25.96 -5.19 17.37
C ALA A 6 -25.68 -3.90 16.56
N SER A 7 -26.52 -2.87 16.69
CA SER A 7 -26.34 -1.60 15.98
C SER A 7 -25.16 -0.78 16.52
N THR A 8 -24.87 -0.86 17.83
CA THR A 8 -23.71 -0.20 18.44
C THR A 8 -22.39 -0.86 18.04
N SER A 9 -22.36 -2.18 17.86
CA SER A 9 -21.16 -2.89 17.37
C SER A 9 -20.86 -2.59 15.91
N LEU A 10 -21.86 -2.56 15.04
CA LEU A 10 -21.70 -2.20 13.60
C LEU A 10 -21.14 -0.79 13.42
N GLY A 11 -21.65 0.20 14.17
CA GLY A 11 -21.16 1.57 14.09
C GLY A 11 -19.72 1.72 14.61
N HIS A 12 -19.31 0.91 15.58
CA HIS A 12 -17.96 0.83 16.10
C HIS A 12 -17.01 0.23 15.03
N ASP A 13 -17.35 -0.94 14.53
CA ASP A 13 -16.54 -1.67 13.54
C ASP A 13 -16.35 -0.84 12.27
N ALA A 14 -17.43 -0.23 11.75
CA ALA A 14 -17.35 0.61 10.55
C ALA A 14 -16.40 1.80 10.73
N ARG A 15 -16.36 2.43 11.90
CA ARG A 15 -15.44 3.53 12.18
C ARG A 15 -14.00 3.07 12.27
N THR A 16 -13.72 1.98 12.97
CA THR A 16 -12.38 1.40 13.06
C THR A 16 -11.89 0.99 11.67
N ILE A 17 -12.70 0.25 10.90
CA ILE A 17 -12.39 -0.18 9.54
C ILE A 17 -12.11 1.02 8.63
N GLY A 18 -12.96 2.06 8.70
CA GLY A 18 -12.80 3.26 7.90
C GLY A 18 -11.53 4.05 8.22
N LEU A 19 -11.18 4.18 9.51
CA LEU A 19 -9.96 4.89 9.94
C LEU A 19 -8.69 4.13 9.55
N VAL A 20 -8.66 2.80 9.75
CA VAL A 20 -7.55 1.95 9.31
C VAL A 20 -7.44 2.00 7.79
N GLY A 21 -8.57 1.87 7.07
CA GLY A 21 -8.59 1.96 5.61
C GLY A 21 -8.09 3.33 5.09
N LEU A 22 -8.46 4.43 5.73
CA LEU A 22 -7.97 5.77 5.37
C LEU A 22 -6.45 5.88 5.55
N ALA A 23 -5.93 5.43 6.68
CA ALA A 23 -4.50 5.44 6.96
C ALA A 23 -3.74 4.51 6.00
N HIS A 24 -4.27 3.32 5.73
CA HIS A 24 -3.71 2.35 4.79
C HIS A 24 -3.70 2.88 3.35
N GLY A 25 -4.78 3.53 2.91
CA GLY A 25 -4.81 4.20 1.61
C GLY A 25 -3.75 5.30 1.50
N ALA A 26 -3.53 6.07 2.56
CA ALA A 26 -2.44 7.05 2.59
C ALA A 26 -1.06 6.37 2.49
N SER A 27 -0.84 5.22 3.14
CA SER A 27 0.44 4.50 3.02
C SER A 27 0.72 4.09 1.57
N HIS A 28 -0.27 3.55 0.87
CA HIS A 28 -0.15 3.17 -0.53
C HIS A 28 0.00 4.38 -1.47
N PHE A 29 -0.61 5.51 -1.15
CA PHE A 29 -0.37 6.77 -1.85
C PHE A 29 1.13 7.15 -1.78
N PHE A 30 1.75 7.01 -0.61
CA PHE A 30 3.16 7.35 -0.42
C PHE A 30 4.15 6.38 -1.09
N HIS A 31 3.74 5.16 -1.50
CA HIS A 31 4.54 4.32 -2.39
C HIS A 31 4.84 5.04 -3.72
N LEU A 32 3.90 5.87 -4.17
CA LEU A 32 3.96 6.57 -5.45
C LEU A 32 4.13 8.09 -5.27
N LEU A 33 4.78 8.55 -4.18
CA LEU A 33 5.05 9.96 -3.96
C LEU A 33 5.94 10.54 -5.07
N LEU A 34 7.03 9.85 -5.44
CA LEU A 34 8.01 10.33 -6.40
C LEU A 34 7.83 9.80 -7.83
N PRO A 35 7.45 8.53 -8.09
CA PRO A 35 7.38 7.99 -9.45
C PRO A 35 6.60 8.84 -10.45
N PRO A 36 5.41 9.38 -10.14
CA PRO A 36 4.67 10.23 -11.07
C PRO A 36 5.38 11.54 -11.42
N LEU A 37 6.38 11.94 -10.64
CA LEU A 37 7.13 13.18 -10.81
C LEU A 37 8.42 13.03 -11.62
N PHE A 38 8.78 11.80 -12.01
CA PHE A 38 10.02 11.51 -12.71
C PHE A 38 10.30 12.43 -13.89
N PRO A 39 9.36 12.72 -14.83
CA PRO A 39 9.64 13.60 -15.95
C PRO A 39 10.09 15.00 -15.52
N TRP A 40 9.50 15.56 -14.46
CA TRP A 40 9.88 16.89 -13.95
C TRP A 40 11.18 16.86 -13.17
N LEU A 41 11.43 15.80 -12.39
CA LEU A 41 12.69 15.61 -11.67
C LEU A 41 13.88 15.43 -12.64
N MET A 42 13.67 14.69 -13.73
CA MET A 42 14.66 14.54 -14.80
C MET A 42 14.95 15.88 -15.50
N ALA A 43 13.89 16.63 -15.82
CA ALA A 43 14.04 17.91 -16.52
C ALA A 43 14.74 18.98 -15.66
N GLU A 44 14.47 19.02 -14.35
CA GLU A 44 14.98 20.07 -13.47
C GLU A 44 16.32 19.69 -12.82
N LEU A 45 16.48 18.44 -12.37
CA LEU A 45 17.64 17.98 -11.61
C LEU A 45 18.63 17.16 -12.43
N GLY A 46 18.27 16.80 -13.66
CA GLY A 46 19.16 16.08 -14.60
C GLY A 46 19.33 14.59 -14.29
N TYR A 47 18.54 14.00 -13.37
CA TYR A 47 18.66 12.58 -13.04
C TYR A 47 18.06 11.68 -14.11
N SER A 48 18.65 10.51 -14.28
CA SER A 48 18.16 9.44 -15.14
C SER A 48 17.01 8.63 -14.48
N TYR A 49 16.29 7.86 -15.29
CA TYR A 49 15.31 6.89 -14.77
C TYR A 49 15.93 5.85 -13.84
N PHE A 50 17.21 5.49 -14.08
CA PHE A 50 17.92 4.54 -13.22
C PHE A 50 18.15 5.12 -11.82
N GLU A 51 18.62 6.37 -11.74
CA GLU A 51 18.84 7.05 -10.46
C GLU A 51 17.53 7.24 -9.69
N LEU A 52 16.48 7.71 -10.35
CA LEU A 52 15.17 7.90 -9.72
C LEU A 52 14.54 6.56 -9.32
N GLY A 53 14.69 5.52 -10.13
CA GLY A 53 14.27 4.16 -9.78
C GLY A 53 15.03 3.59 -8.58
N SER A 54 16.33 3.95 -8.44
CA SER A 54 17.13 3.57 -7.25
C SER A 54 16.60 4.22 -5.98
N VAL A 55 16.12 5.48 -6.05
CA VAL A 55 15.43 6.13 -4.90
C VAL A 55 14.18 5.36 -4.49
N VAL A 56 13.38 4.90 -5.47
CA VAL A 56 12.19 4.06 -5.19
C VAL A 56 12.60 2.71 -4.59
N SER A 57 13.69 2.13 -5.07
CA SER A 57 14.23 0.88 -4.49
C SER A 57 14.64 1.06 -3.03
N VAL A 58 15.22 2.19 -2.66
CA VAL A 58 15.54 2.53 -1.26
C VAL A 58 14.27 2.53 -0.41
N PHE A 59 13.18 3.15 -0.88
CA PHE A 59 11.90 3.10 -0.19
C PHE A 59 11.46 1.66 0.09
N PHE A 60 11.46 0.79 -0.91
CA PHE A 60 10.99 -0.60 -0.75
C PHE A 60 11.92 -1.44 0.14
N VAL A 61 13.24 -1.24 0.06
CA VAL A 61 14.21 -1.93 0.93
C VAL A 61 14.01 -1.53 2.39
N VAL A 62 13.88 -0.23 2.67
CA VAL A 62 13.65 0.27 4.03
C VAL A 62 12.29 -0.18 4.55
N SER A 63 11.26 -0.10 3.73
CA SER A 63 9.92 -0.54 4.11
C SER A 63 9.86 -2.04 4.37
N GLY A 64 10.35 -2.87 3.45
CA GLY A 64 10.33 -4.33 3.58
C GLY A 64 11.20 -4.81 4.75
N GLY A 65 12.42 -4.30 4.88
CA GLY A 65 13.30 -4.61 6.01
C GLY A 65 12.72 -4.14 7.34
N GLY A 66 12.17 -2.94 7.37
CA GLY A 66 11.53 -2.39 8.57
C GLY A 66 10.26 -3.13 8.97
N GLN A 67 9.48 -3.66 8.01
CA GLN A 67 8.27 -4.43 8.28
C GLN A 67 8.57 -5.72 9.05
N MET A 68 9.70 -6.37 8.81
CA MET A 68 10.13 -7.56 9.57
C MET A 68 10.33 -7.24 11.06
N LEU A 69 10.76 -6.02 11.39
CA LEU A 69 11.02 -5.56 12.76
C LEU A 69 9.82 -4.88 13.41
N ALA A 70 8.90 -4.39 12.59
CA ALA A 70 7.77 -3.58 13.04
C ALA A 70 6.82 -4.37 13.98
N GLY A 71 6.65 -5.69 13.78
CA GLY A 71 5.86 -6.52 14.68
C GLY A 71 6.34 -6.46 16.12
N PHE A 72 7.66 -6.62 16.33
CA PHE A 72 8.26 -6.52 17.67
C PHE A 72 8.08 -5.13 18.31
N LEU A 73 8.10 -4.08 17.48
CA LEU A 73 7.89 -2.73 17.96
C LEU A 73 6.41 -2.50 18.35
N VAL A 74 5.48 -3.01 17.54
CA VAL A 74 4.03 -2.97 17.82
C VAL A 74 3.72 -3.69 19.13
N ASP A 75 4.30 -4.85 19.35
CA ASP A 75 4.10 -5.62 20.60
C ASP A 75 4.58 -4.87 21.85
N LYS A 76 5.65 -4.08 21.74
CA LYS A 76 6.23 -3.33 22.86
C LYS A 76 5.58 -1.97 23.12
N VAL A 77 5.25 -1.25 22.06
CA VAL A 77 4.82 0.17 22.12
C VAL A 77 3.31 0.30 21.94
N GLY A 78 2.69 -0.68 21.26
CA GLY A 78 1.30 -0.63 20.83
C GLY A 78 1.14 -0.13 19.40
N ALA A 79 0.08 -0.56 18.72
CA ALA A 79 -0.14 -0.26 17.31
C ALA A 79 -0.50 1.22 17.07
N ARG A 80 -1.35 1.80 17.93
CA ARG A 80 -1.84 3.17 17.75
C ARG A 80 -0.74 4.25 17.74
N PRO A 81 0.21 4.34 18.70
CA PRO A 81 1.26 5.34 18.66
C PRO A 81 2.19 5.15 17.46
N ILE A 82 2.43 3.91 17.04
CA ILE A 82 3.23 3.61 15.85
C ILE A 82 2.53 4.07 14.58
N LEU A 83 1.20 3.91 14.47
CA LEU A 83 0.41 4.45 13.36
C LEU A 83 0.57 5.97 13.24
N PHE A 84 0.56 6.69 14.36
CA PHE A 84 0.74 8.14 14.35
C PHE A 84 2.15 8.53 13.92
N ALA A 85 3.17 7.84 14.42
CA ALA A 85 4.56 8.04 14.02
C ALA A 85 4.77 7.74 12.52
N ALA A 86 4.13 6.71 12.00
CA ALA A 86 4.17 6.33 10.59
C ALA A 86 3.59 7.43 9.68
N LEU A 87 2.41 7.95 10.02
CA LEU A 87 1.78 9.05 9.28
C LEU A 87 2.60 10.36 9.40
N ALA A 88 3.17 10.64 10.58
CA ALA A 88 4.08 11.78 10.76
C ALA A 88 5.36 11.64 9.90
N SER A 89 5.89 10.41 9.77
CA SER A 89 7.03 10.12 8.89
C SER A 89 6.70 10.39 7.43
N PHE A 90 5.49 10.07 6.95
CA PHE A 90 5.04 10.43 5.61
C PHE A 90 4.97 11.94 5.41
N ALA A 91 4.43 12.68 6.38
CA ALA A 91 4.41 14.14 6.30
C ALA A 91 5.83 14.70 6.19
N LEU A 92 6.75 14.22 7.01
CA LEU A 92 8.15 14.62 6.97
C LEU A 92 8.81 14.24 5.63
N ALA A 93 8.54 13.03 5.11
CA ALA A 93 9.02 12.60 3.81
C ALA A 93 8.57 13.54 2.69
N GLY A 94 7.29 13.92 2.67
CA GLY A 94 6.76 14.89 1.71
C GLY A 94 7.39 16.28 1.82
N LEU A 95 7.66 16.76 3.05
CA LEU A 95 8.36 18.03 3.28
C LEU A 95 9.81 18.00 2.82
N VAL A 96 10.53 16.92 3.13
CA VAL A 96 11.93 16.72 2.67
C VAL A 96 11.98 16.63 1.15
N ALA A 97 11.05 15.88 0.52
CA ALA A 97 10.93 15.81 -0.93
C ALA A 97 10.64 17.19 -1.53
N ALA A 98 9.70 17.96 -0.96
CA ALA A 98 9.35 19.30 -1.44
C ALA A 98 10.53 20.29 -1.39
N SER A 99 11.44 20.13 -0.41
CA SER A 99 12.65 20.95 -0.25
C SER A 99 13.88 20.38 -0.95
N ALA A 100 13.76 19.25 -1.67
CA ALA A 100 14.90 18.54 -2.22
C ALA A 100 15.62 19.37 -3.31
N GLN A 101 16.94 19.51 -3.16
CA GLN A 101 17.82 20.20 -4.11
C GLN A 101 18.84 19.25 -4.74
N ASN A 102 18.96 18.03 -4.23
CA ASN A 102 19.95 17.05 -4.68
C ASN A 102 19.45 15.62 -4.44
N TYR A 103 20.19 14.67 -4.98
CA TYR A 103 19.89 13.24 -4.89
C TYR A 103 19.79 12.71 -3.47
N ALA A 104 20.71 13.15 -2.58
CA ALA A 104 20.72 12.70 -1.17
C ALA A 104 19.43 13.08 -0.44
N MET A 105 18.83 14.24 -0.73
CA MET A 105 17.55 14.65 -0.15
C MET A 105 16.38 13.81 -0.67
N LEU A 106 16.38 13.42 -1.94
CA LEU A 106 15.38 12.48 -2.48
C LEU A 106 15.51 11.10 -1.83
N VAL A 107 16.74 10.61 -1.63
CA VAL A 107 17.00 9.38 -0.88
C VAL A 107 16.53 9.50 0.56
N ALA A 108 16.80 10.61 1.24
CA ALA A 108 16.32 10.84 2.60
C ALA A 108 14.79 10.84 2.69
N ALA A 109 14.11 11.46 1.72
CA ALA A 109 12.65 11.40 1.62
C ALA A 109 12.14 9.96 1.43
N ALA A 110 12.81 9.18 0.57
CA ALA A 110 12.47 7.77 0.36
C ALA A 110 12.68 6.91 1.61
N VAL A 111 13.76 7.13 2.35
CA VAL A 111 14.02 6.47 3.64
C VAL A 111 12.92 6.80 4.65
N LEU A 112 12.56 8.07 4.80
CA LEU A 112 11.49 8.50 5.71
C LEU A 112 10.14 7.90 5.30
N ALA A 113 9.80 7.91 4.01
CA ALA A 113 8.59 7.29 3.50
C ALA A 113 8.59 5.77 3.75
N GLY A 114 9.73 5.09 3.53
CA GLY A 114 9.91 3.67 3.79
C GLY A 114 9.75 3.31 5.26
N LEU A 115 10.33 4.10 6.17
CA LEU A 115 10.14 3.95 7.62
C LEU A 115 8.68 4.17 8.03
N GLY A 116 8.01 5.16 7.43
CA GLY A 116 6.58 5.37 7.63
C GLY A 116 5.74 4.19 7.15
N ASN A 117 6.10 3.58 6.02
CA ASN A 117 5.35 2.47 5.43
C ASN A 117 5.56 1.13 6.17
N ALA A 118 6.75 0.90 6.71
CA ALA A 118 7.15 -0.36 7.32
C ALA A 118 6.15 -0.93 8.35
N PRO A 119 5.60 -0.16 9.30
CA PRO A 119 4.75 -0.71 10.34
C PRO A 119 3.27 -0.92 9.93
N PHE A 120 2.82 -0.49 8.74
CA PHE A 120 1.39 -0.45 8.42
C PHE A 120 0.71 -1.81 8.54
N HIS A 121 1.22 -2.86 7.90
CA HIS A 121 0.57 -4.16 7.97
C HIS A 121 0.51 -4.74 9.40
N PRO A 122 1.61 -4.77 10.20
CA PRO A 122 1.52 -5.17 11.60
C PRO A 122 0.54 -4.34 12.42
N VAL A 123 0.56 -3.01 12.25
CA VAL A 123 -0.32 -2.08 12.95
C VAL A 123 -1.79 -2.29 12.58
N ASP A 124 -2.08 -2.30 11.28
CA ASP A 124 -3.45 -2.42 10.77
C ASP A 124 -4.09 -3.73 11.21
N PHE A 125 -3.36 -4.84 11.06
CA PHE A 125 -3.86 -6.15 11.47
C PHE A 125 -4.03 -6.26 12.99
N THR A 126 -3.14 -5.65 13.77
CA THR A 126 -3.30 -5.60 15.23
C THR A 126 -4.57 -4.85 15.62
N ILE A 127 -4.79 -3.65 15.07
CA ILE A 127 -5.98 -2.85 15.37
C ILE A 127 -7.26 -3.56 14.90
N LEU A 128 -7.29 -4.07 13.66
CA LEU A 128 -8.47 -4.76 13.13
C LEU A 128 -8.82 -6.00 13.95
N ASN A 129 -7.84 -6.85 14.26
CA ASN A 129 -8.06 -8.07 15.02
C ASN A 129 -8.52 -7.82 16.47
N GLN A 130 -8.13 -6.69 17.05
CA GLN A 130 -8.50 -6.36 18.44
C GLN A 130 -9.81 -5.59 18.55
N ARG A 131 -10.21 -4.85 17.50
CA ARG A 131 -11.32 -3.89 17.57
C ARG A 131 -12.53 -4.26 16.75
N VAL A 132 -12.37 -5.09 15.72
CA VAL A 132 -13.46 -5.47 14.82
C VAL A 132 -14.03 -6.83 15.24
N SER A 133 -15.36 -6.93 15.25
CA SER A 133 -16.07 -8.16 15.56
C SER A 133 -15.72 -9.27 14.56
N PRO A 134 -15.60 -10.56 14.97
CA PRO A 134 -15.25 -11.66 14.08
C PRO A 134 -16.13 -11.77 12.82
N GLN A 135 -17.43 -11.48 12.94
CA GLN A 135 -18.39 -11.52 11.83
C GLN A 135 -18.14 -10.44 10.77
N ASN A 136 -17.48 -9.34 11.14
CA ASN A 136 -17.18 -8.22 10.24
C ASN A 136 -15.73 -8.24 9.74
N MET A 137 -14.90 -9.21 10.15
CA MET A 137 -13.49 -9.28 9.79
C MET A 137 -13.27 -9.42 8.28
N GLY A 138 -14.13 -10.16 7.58
CA GLY A 138 -14.08 -10.24 6.11
C GLY A 138 -14.26 -8.88 5.43
N HIS A 139 -15.18 -8.05 5.94
CA HIS A 139 -15.37 -6.68 5.46
C HIS A 139 -14.17 -5.80 5.78
N ALA A 140 -13.56 -5.96 6.96
CA ALA A 140 -12.38 -5.22 7.36
C ALA A 140 -11.20 -5.45 6.40
N PHE A 141 -10.88 -6.71 6.08
CA PHE A 141 -9.81 -7.03 5.14
C PHE A 141 -10.14 -6.60 3.69
N SER A 142 -11.41 -6.66 3.30
CA SER A 142 -11.82 -6.15 1.99
C SER A 142 -11.61 -4.64 1.87
N VAL A 143 -12.06 -3.87 2.85
CA VAL A 143 -11.87 -2.41 2.88
C VAL A 143 -10.38 -2.05 2.95
N HIS A 144 -9.60 -2.77 3.74
CA HIS A 144 -8.15 -2.61 3.83
C HIS A 144 -7.49 -2.79 2.45
N GLY A 145 -7.79 -3.88 1.73
CA GLY A 145 -7.23 -4.11 0.40
C GLY A 145 -7.70 -3.09 -0.65
N ILE A 146 -9.00 -2.73 -0.64
CA ILE A 146 -9.54 -1.73 -1.56
C ILE A 146 -8.92 -0.35 -1.31
N SER A 147 -8.77 0.06 -0.04
CA SER A 147 -8.20 1.36 0.31
C SER A 147 -6.75 1.51 -0.17
N GLY A 148 -5.95 0.43 -0.11
CA GLY A 148 -4.61 0.41 -0.68
C GLY A 148 -4.62 0.65 -2.19
N ASN A 149 -5.47 -0.04 -2.95
CA ASN A 149 -5.60 0.18 -4.38
C ASN A 149 -6.08 1.59 -4.74
N VAL A 150 -7.00 2.16 -3.95
CA VAL A 150 -7.45 3.55 -4.12
C VAL A 150 -6.29 4.52 -3.87
N GLY A 151 -5.46 4.27 -2.85
CA GLY A 151 -4.25 5.05 -2.59
C GLY A 151 -3.28 5.04 -3.79
N TRP A 152 -3.00 3.87 -4.34
CA TRP A 152 -2.17 3.75 -5.56
C TRP A 152 -2.80 4.44 -6.77
N ALA A 153 -4.11 4.31 -6.95
CA ALA A 153 -4.81 4.96 -8.07
C ALA A 153 -4.83 6.49 -7.96
N ALA A 154 -4.96 7.02 -6.75
CA ALA A 154 -5.03 8.46 -6.50
C ALA A 154 -3.67 9.15 -6.69
N ALA A 155 -2.55 8.50 -6.32
CA ALA A 155 -1.26 9.14 -6.28
C ALA A 155 -0.79 9.70 -7.64
N PRO A 156 -0.84 8.96 -8.77
CA PRO A 156 -0.38 9.50 -10.06
C PRO A 156 -1.17 10.73 -10.49
N VAL A 157 -2.50 10.68 -10.38
CA VAL A 157 -3.37 11.79 -10.79
C VAL A 157 -3.19 13.00 -9.88
N PHE A 158 -3.08 12.78 -8.57
CA PHE A 158 -2.86 13.85 -7.59
C PHE A 158 -1.50 14.52 -7.80
N MET A 159 -0.42 13.75 -7.83
CA MET A 159 0.94 14.28 -7.92
C MET A 159 1.20 14.96 -9.27
N ALA A 160 0.90 14.28 -10.37
CA ALA A 160 1.07 14.85 -11.70
C ALA A 160 0.07 15.99 -11.98
N GLY A 161 -1.17 15.87 -11.50
CA GLY A 161 -2.19 16.90 -11.64
C GLY A 161 -1.79 18.21 -10.97
N ILE A 162 -1.35 18.18 -9.71
CA ILE A 162 -0.89 19.38 -8.99
C ILE A 162 0.35 19.95 -9.69
N THR A 163 1.30 19.08 -10.09
CA THR A 163 2.51 19.55 -10.78
C THR A 163 2.17 20.23 -12.10
N SER A 164 1.28 19.66 -12.90
CA SER A 164 0.84 20.26 -14.17
C SER A 164 0.09 21.57 -13.97
N TRP A 165 -0.72 21.67 -12.93
CA TRP A 165 -1.51 22.88 -12.62
C TRP A 165 -0.64 24.03 -12.08
N THR A 166 0.34 23.69 -11.20
CA THR A 166 1.16 24.71 -10.51
C THR A 166 2.51 24.97 -11.20
N GLY A 167 2.91 24.10 -12.12
CA GLY A 167 4.25 24.11 -12.72
C GLY A 167 5.36 23.61 -11.77
N SER A 168 5.01 23.07 -10.59
CA SER A 168 6.01 22.74 -9.55
C SER A 168 5.75 21.38 -8.90
N TRP A 169 6.66 20.45 -9.11
CA TRP A 169 6.66 19.16 -8.43
C TRP A 169 6.88 19.29 -6.91
N ARG A 170 7.55 20.38 -6.47
CA ARG A 170 7.73 20.66 -5.04
C ARG A 170 6.39 20.96 -4.36
N ILE A 171 5.50 21.69 -5.02
CA ILE A 171 4.15 21.96 -4.51
C ILE A 171 3.36 20.64 -4.42
N ALA A 172 3.51 19.73 -5.37
CA ALA A 172 2.88 18.42 -5.30
C ALA A 172 3.39 17.61 -4.10
N CYS A 173 4.70 17.56 -3.85
CA CYS A 173 5.27 16.91 -2.66
C CYS A 173 4.79 17.56 -1.36
N PHE A 174 4.75 18.89 -1.29
CA PHE A 174 4.19 19.62 -0.15
C PHE A 174 2.71 19.30 0.07
N SER A 175 1.93 19.22 -0.99
CA SER A 175 0.51 18.82 -0.93
C SER A 175 0.35 17.38 -0.43
N GLY A 176 1.26 16.46 -0.79
CA GLY A 176 1.34 15.12 -0.23
C GLY A 176 1.62 15.15 1.28
N ALA A 177 2.53 16.01 1.73
CA ALA A 177 2.79 16.19 3.17
C ALA A 177 1.54 16.70 3.91
N VAL A 178 0.83 17.67 3.34
CA VAL A 178 -0.43 18.19 3.90
C VAL A 178 -1.48 17.07 3.95
N LEU A 179 -1.60 16.24 2.91
CA LEU A 179 -2.50 15.08 2.92
C LEU A 179 -2.19 14.14 4.10
N ALA A 180 -0.91 13.80 4.31
CA ALA A 180 -0.51 12.96 5.44
C ALA A 180 -0.85 13.60 6.80
N LEU A 181 -0.64 14.92 6.96
CA LEU A 181 -1.02 15.65 8.17
C LEU A 181 -2.53 15.68 8.40
N VAL A 182 -3.33 15.82 7.34
CA VAL A 182 -4.80 15.77 7.43
C VAL A 182 -5.24 14.37 7.89
N VAL A 183 -4.69 13.32 7.28
CA VAL A 183 -5.00 11.94 7.69
C VAL A 183 -4.57 11.71 9.15
N LEU A 184 -3.37 12.14 9.53
CA LEU A 184 -2.87 12.07 10.91
C LEU A 184 -3.82 12.79 11.87
N ALA A 185 -4.25 14.01 11.55
CA ALA A 185 -5.17 14.79 12.38
C ALA A 185 -6.51 14.08 12.58
N ILE A 186 -7.08 13.50 11.50
CA ILE A 186 -8.32 12.70 11.56
C ILE A 186 -8.13 11.49 12.49
N VAL A 187 -7.06 10.73 12.29
CA VAL A 187 -6.77 9.51 13.04
C VAL A 187 -6.50 9.83 14.53
N VAL A 188 -5.76 10.90 14.82
CA VAL A 188 -5.50 11.38 16.19
C VAL A 188 -6.80 11.88 16.86
N HIS A 189 -7.61 12.66 16.14
CA HIS A 189 -8.89 13.14 16.65
C HIS A 189 -9.82 11.97 17.00
N GLN A 190 -9.81 10.93 16.21
CA GLN A 190 -10.65 9.75 16.40
C GLN A 190 -9.92 8.57 17.11
N ARG A 191 -8.82 8.84 17.78
CA ARG A 191 -7.92 7.85 18.42
C ARG A 191 -8.62 6.81 19.32
N ARG A 192 -9.77 7.15 19.90
CA ARG A 192 -10.55 6.24 20.76
C ARG A 192 -11.02 4.97 20.02
N TRP A 193 -11.18 5.03 18.72
CA TRP A 193 -11.62 3.91 17.89
C TRP A 193 -10.47 2.99 17.48
N LEU A 194 -9.22 3.41 17.76
CA LEU A 194 -7.98 2.71 17.41
C LEU A 194 -7.20 2.26 18.65
N ASP A 195 -7.83 2.21 19.81
CA ASP A 195 -7.15 1.81 21.05
C ASP A 195 -6.85 0.31 21.02
N ASP A 196 -5.56 -0.02 21.02
CA ASP A 196 -5.01 -1.36 20.95
C ASP A 196 -4.59 -1.91 22.34
N ARG A 197 -4.84 -1.13 23.40
CA ARG A 197 -4.58 -1.63 24.75
C ARG A 197 -5.60 -2.70 25.08
N PRO A 198 -5.15 -3.91 25.52
CA PRO A 198 -6.10 -4.89 26.02
C PRO A 198 -6.88 -4.23 27.15
N HIS A 199 -8.18 -4.09 26.98
CA HIS A 199 -9.03 -3.78 28.13
C HIS A 199 -8.81 -4.92 29.10
N LEU A 200 -8.21 -4.62 30.27
CA LEU A 200 -8.05 -5.51 31.40
C LEU A 200 -9.43 -5.86 32.01
N THR A 201 -10.46 -5.98 31.23
CA THR A 201 -11.74 -6.55 31.59
C THR A 201 -11.68 -8.04 31.33
N ALA A 202 -11.36 -8.76 32.39
CA ALA A 202 -11.48 -10.20 32.46
C ALA A 202 -12.76 -10.67 31.74
N GLY A 203 -12.61 -11.50 30.69
CA GLY A 203 -13.69 -12.34 30.24
C GLY A 203 -13.90 -12.60 28.77
N ALA A 204 -13.19 -11.99 27.85
CA ALA A 204 -13.47 -12.18 26.43
C ALA A 204 -12.21 -12.29 25.57
N SER A 205 -11.44 -13.30 25.78
CA SER A 205 -10.47 -13.77 24.78
C SER A 205 -10.43 -15.30 24.76
N LYS A 206 -11.49 -15.90 24.20
CA LYS A 206 -11.44 -17.22 23.59
C LYS A 206 -11.57 -17.07 22.08
N GLY A 207 -10.82 -16.15 21.48
CA GLY A 207 -10.51 -16.16 20.06
C GLY A 207 -9.27 -16.98 19.89
N ILE A 208 -9.39 -18.09 19.16
CA ILE A 208 -8.40 -19.03 18.69
C ILE A 208 -6.99 -18.67 19.19
N ALA A 209 -6.68 -19.08 20.41
CA ALA A 209 -5.33 -19.34 20.79
C ALA A 209 -4.89 -20.46 19.83
N VAL A 210 -4.17 -20.09 18.78
CA VAL A 210 -3.21 -21.03 18.23
C VAL A 210 -2.42 -21.46 19.43
N ALA A 211 -2.65 -22.70 19.86
CA ALA A 211 -2.03 -23.28 21.02
C ALA A 211 -0.55 -22.91 20.91
N ALA A 212 -0.08 -22.06 21.83
CA ALA A 212 1.33 -21.84 21.99
C ALA A 212 1.88 -23.20 22.42
N VAL A 213 2.26 -23.98 21.44
CA VAL A 213 3.12 -25.14 21.61
C VAL A 213 4.37 -24.54 22.20
N LYS A 214 4.53 -24.69 23.51
CA LYS A 214 5.78 -24.46 24.22
C LYS A 214 6.76 -25.52 23.72
N THR A 215 7.31 -25.30 22.57
CA THR A 215 8.53 -25.93 22.14
C THR A 215 9.60 -24.85 22.16
N GLU A 216 10.69 -25.11 22.83
CA GLU A 216 11.97 -24.39 22.72
C GLU A 216 12.55 -24.60 21.31
N GLU A 217 11.75 -24.36 20.28
CA GLU A 217 12.16 -24.44 18.90
C GLU A 217 12.77 -23.09 18.52
N ASN A 218 13.90 -23.19 17.83
CA ASN A 218 14.54 -22.03 17.22
C ASN A 218 13.49 -21.19 16.49
N PRO A 219 13.31 -19.89 16.83
CA PRO A 219 12.28 -19.01 16.23
C PRO A 219 12.39 -18.92 14.70
N PHE A 220 13.50 -19.37 14.12
CA PHE A 220 13.73 -19.39 12.67
C PHE A 220 13.50 -20.78 12.03
N SER A 221 12.99 -21.77 12.76
CA SER A 221 12.74 -23.13 12.22
C SER A 221 11.79 -23.14 11.01
N PHE A 222 10.85 -22.17 10.93
CA PHE A 222 9.94 -22.02 9.80
C PHE A 222 10.66 -21.72 8.48
N LEU A 223 11.87 -21.15 8.50
CA LEU A 223 12.69 -20.91 7.29
C LEU A 223 13.18 -22.21 6.63
N ALA A 224 13.13 -23.34 7.32
CA ALA A 224 13.44 -24.63 6.73
C ALA A 224 12.29 -25.19 5.87
N LEU A 225 11.08 -24.59 5.94
CA LEU A 225 9.91 -25.04 5.17
C LEU A 225 9.96 -24.53 3.73
N PRO A 226 9.98 -25.41 2.70
CA PRO A 226 9.95 -24.97 1.29
C PRO A 226 8.75 -24.09 0.93
N ALA A 227 7.60 -24.30 1.57
CA ALA A 227 6.39 -23.51 1.37
C ALA A 227 6.61 -22.03 1.69
N VAL A 228 7.43 -21.69 2.70
CA VAL A 228 7.76 -20.31 3.07
C VAL A 228 8.51 -19.61 1.92
N TRP A 229 9.48 -20.29 1.32
CA TRP A 229 10.25 -19.75 0.20
C TRP A 229 9.44 -19.65 -1.09
N LEU A 230 8.53 -20.58 -1.33
CA LEU A 230 7.60 -20.49 -2.47
C LEU A 230 6.64 -19.32 -2.31
N CYS A 231 6.07 -19.10 -1.12
CA CYS A 231 5.26 -17.91 -0.82
C CYS A 231 6.08 -16.62 -0.97
N PHE A 232 7.30 -16.59 -0.44
CA PHE A 232 8.19 -15.45 -0.60
C PHE A 232 8.46 -15.14 -2.08
N ALA A 233 8.83 -16.15 -2.87
CA ALA A 233 9.09 -15.97 -4.30
C ALA A 233 7.84 -15.48 -5.05
N PHE A 234 6.67 -16.04 -4.76
CA PHE A 234 5.41 -15.60 -5.34
C PHE A 234 5.15 -14.10 -5.06
N PHE A 235 5.21 -13.69 -3.80
CA PHE A 235 4.99 -12.29 -3.43
C PHE A 235 6.10 -11.38 -3.96
N PHE A 236 7.34 -11.82 -3.96
CA PHE A 236 8.47 -11.05 -4.51
C PHE A 236 8.27 -10.74 -6.00
N PHE A 237 8.01 -11.75 -6.83
CA PHE A 237 7.85 -11.55 -8.27
C PHE A 237 6.57 -10.79 -8.63
N THR A 238 5.46 -11.06 -7.96
CA THR A 238 4.21 -10.34 -8.22
C THR A 238 4.31 -8.87 -7.79
N THR A 239 4.92 -8.58 -6.65
CA THR A 239 5.14 -7.20 -6.18
C THR A 239 6.16 -6.48 -7.05
N ALA A 240 7.24 -7.12 -7.48
CA ALA A 240 8.23 -6.53 -8.37
C ALA A 240 7.59 -6.13 -9.71
N GLY A 241 6.78 -7.03 -10.31
CA GLY A 241 6.04 -6.73 -11.53
C GLY A 241 5.06 -5.57 -11.36
N LEU A 242 4.29 -5.58 -10.26
CA LEU A 242 3.35 -4.51 -9.95
C LEU A 242 4.08 -3.16 -9.74
N SER A 243 5.18 -3.15 -8.98
CA SER A 243 5.98 -1.94 -8.73
C SER A 243 6.59 -1.38 -10.01
N ALA A 244 7.01 -2.25 -10.94
CA ALA A 244 7.51 -1.82 -12.25
C ALA A 244 6.41 -1.09 -13.05
N VAL A 245 5.19 -1.64 -13.09
CA VAL A 245 4.05 -0.98 -13.74
C VAL A 245 3.72 0.34 -13.07
N GLN A 246 3.63 0.36 -11.74
CA GLN A 246 3.28 1.56 -10.98
C GLN A 246 4.28 2.70 -11.17
N SER A 247 5.57 2.39 -11.22
CA SER A 247 6.64 3.39 -11.26
C SER A 247 7.01 3.84 -12.67
N PHE A 248 6.94 2.92 -13.65
CA PHE A 248 7.52 3.16 -14.97
C PHE A 248 6.53 3.07 -16.13
N ALA A 249 5.29 2.58 -15.94
CA ALA A 249 4.37 2.43 -17.08
C ALA A 249 4.02 3.78 -17.73
N SER A 250 3.78 4.83 -16.94
CA SER A 250 3.45 6.15 -17.49
C SER A 250 4.58 6.72 -18.35
N PRO A 251 5.83 6.85 -17.87
CA PRO A 251 6.93 7.33 -18.70
C PRO A 251 7.25 6.40 -19.88
N ALA A 252 7.16 5.09 -19.70
CA ALA A 252 7.37 4.13 -20.78
C ALA A 252 6.33 4.27 -21.89
N LEU A 253 5.04 4.40 -21.53
CA LEU A 253 3.96 4.64 -22.49
C LEU A 253 4.16 5.95 -23.25
N HIS A 254 4.54 7.02 -22.57
CA HIS A 254 4.81 8.30 -23.21
C HIS A 254 6.00 8.24 -24.16
N SER A 255 7.06 7.50 -23.80
CA SER A 255 8.23 7.29 -24.66
C SER A 255 7.92 6.45 -25.90
N LEU A 256 7.12 5.37 -25.73
CA LEU A 256 6.73 4.49 -26.83
C LEU A 256 5.67 5.10 -27.75
N TYR A 257 4.82 5.97 -27.21
CA TYR A 257 3.72 6.63 -27.91
C TYR A 257 3.75 8.14 -27.62
N PRO A 258 4.65 8.89 -28.28
CA PRO A 258 4.82 10.34 -28.06
C PRO A 258 3.55 11.16 -28.35
N GLN A 259 2.61 10.62 -29.12
CA GLN A 259 1.31 11.24 -29.38
C GLN A 259 0.36 11.23 -28.16
N LEU A 260 0.60 10.34 -27.19
CA LEU A 260 -0.16 10.34 -25.92
C LEU A 260 0.40 11.41 -25.00
N SER A 261 -0.48 12.29 -24.53
CA SER A 261 -0.06 13.24 -23.49
C SER A 261 0.30 12.49 -22.19
N LEU A 262 1.23 13.07 -21.45
CA LEU A 262 1.64 12.52 -20.14
C LEU A 262 0.46 12.35 -19.18
N ALA A 263 -0.51 13.26 -19.24
CA ALA A 263 -1.75 13.16 -18.44
C ALA A 263 -2.55 11.89 -18.78
N VAL A 264 -2.67 11.55 -20.07
CA VAL A 264 -3.37 10.32 -20.50
C VAL A 264 -2.67 9.08 -19.96
N THR A 265 -1.34 9.03 -19.97
CA THR A 265 -0.59 7.88 -19.46
C THR A 265 -0.76 7.70 -17.94
N TYR A 266 -0.88 8.77 -17.16
CA TYR A 266 -1.22 8.67 -15.73
C TYR A 266 -2.64 8.15 -15.50
N TRP A 267 -3.62 8.59 -16.30
CA TRP A 267 -4.97 8.04 -16.23
C TRP A 267 -5.02 6.55 -16.59
N MET A 268 -4.16 6.09 -17.52
CA MET A 268 -4.06 4.65 -17.85
C MET A 268 -3.55 3.85 -16.65
N VAL A 269 -2.51 4.33 -15.94
CA VAL A 269 -2.01 3.69 -14.71
C VAL A 269 -3.06 3.70 -13.61
N THR A 270 -3.74 4.82 -13.41
CA THR A 270 -4.86 4.94 -12.45
C THR A 270 -5.98 3.96 -12.78
N GLY A 271 -6.38 3.86 -14.05
CA GLY A 271 -7.37 2.90 -14.54
C GLY A 271 -6.96 1.45 -14.25
N PHE A 272 -5.70 1.10 -14.50
CA PHE A 272 -5.16 -0.22 -14.16
C PHE A 272 -5.29 -0.51 -12.65
N MET A 273 -4.98 0.45 -11.78
CA MET A 273 -5.11 0.27 -10.32
C MET A 273 -6.57 0.12 -9.88
N LEU A 274 -7.49 0.88 -10.49
CA LEU A 274 -8.93 0.77 -10.21
C LEU A 274 -9.48 -0.58 -10.68
N CYS A 275 -9.08 -1.05 -11.87
CA CYS A 275 -9.43 -2.39 -12.35
C CYS A 275 -8.88 -3.48 -11.41
N SER A 276 -7.68 -3.29 -10.86
CA SER A 276 -7.12 -4.20 -9.84
C SER A 276 -7.97 -4.25 -8.58
N ALA A 277 -8.50 -3.10 -8.11
CA ALA A 277 -9.43 -3.07 -6.98
C ALA A 277 -10.72 -3.85 -7.28
N VAL A 278 -11.30 -3.68 -8.47
CA VAL A 278 -12.47 -4.45 -8.92
C VAL A 278 -12.15 -5.95 -9.00
N GLY A 279 -10.98 -6.28 -9.56
CA GLY A 279 -10.48 -7.66 -9.63
C GLY A 279 -10.30 -8.29 -8.25
N MET A 280 -9.86 -7.53 -7.25
CA MET A 280 -9.73 -7.99 -5.86
C MET A 280 -11.10 -8.36 -5.26
N VAL A 281 -12.12 -7.52 -5.47
CA VAL A 281 -13.48 -7.81 -5.01
C VAL A 281 -14.02 -9.07 -5.70
N GLY A 282 -13.92 -9.15 -7.03
CA GLY A 282 -14.35 -10.32 -7.81
C GLY A 282 -13.59 -11.59 -7.43
N GLY A 283 -12.27 -11.47 -7.22
CA GLY A 283 -11.41 -12.55 -6.75
C GLY A 283 -11.81 -13.07 -5.37
N GLY A 284 -12.22 -12.19 -4.45
CA GLY A 284 -12.71 -12.56 -3.12
C GLY A 284 -13.99 -13.42 -3.20
N PHE A 285 -14.96 -13.02 -4.05
CA PHE A 285 -16.16 -13.82 -4.30
C PHE A 285 -15.85 -15.17 -4.95
N LEU A 286 -14.90 -15.21 -5.88
CA LEU A 286 -14.48 -16.44 -6.55
C LEU A 286 -13.77 -17.37 -5.56
N ALA A 287 -12.86 -16.84 -4.74
CA ALA A 287 -12.13 -17.58 -3.73
C ALA A 287 -13.04 -18.28 -2.71
N ALA A 288 -14.17 -17.64 -2.35
CA ALA A 288 -15.15 -18.21 -1.44
C ALA A 288 -15.91 -19.42 -2.02
N ARG A 289 -15.84 -19.64 -3.34
CA ARG A 289 -16.61 -20.67 -4.06
C ARG A 289 -15.75 -21.79 -4.66
N VAL A 290 -14.43 -21.64 -4.67
CA VAL A 290 -13.51 -22.56 -5.36
C VAL A 290 -12.61 -23.29 -4.35
N LEU A 291 -12.53 -24.63 -4.50
CA LEU A 291 -11.69 -25.47 -3.62
C LEU A 291 -10.19 -25.44 -3.99
N ARG A 292 -9.86 -25.14 -5.26
CA ARG A 292 -8.49 -25.18 -5.79
C ARG A 292 -8.03 -23.78 -6.21
N LEU A 293 -7.78 -22.93 -5.21
CA LEU A 293 -7.30 -21.56 -5.41
C LEU A 293 -5.97 -21.50 -6.18
N ASP A 294 -5.08 -22.48 -5.98
CA ASP A 294 -3.83 -22.64 -6.70
C ASP A 294 -4.01 -22.62 -8.23
N ARG A 295 -5.01 -23.37 -8.74
CA ARG A 295 -5.31 -23.43 -10.16
C ARG A 295 -5.89 -22.11 -10.67
N VAL A 296 -6.77 -21.49 -9.91
CA VAL A 296 -7.38 -20.21 -10.29
C VAL A 296 -6.31 -19.13 -10.41
N ILE A 297 -5.42 -19.02 -9.43
CA ILE A 297 -4.29 -18.08 -9.46
C ILE A 297 -3.41 -18.35 -10.68
N ALA A 298 -3.05 -19.62 -10.93
CA ALA A 298 -2.21 -19.99 -12.07
C ALA A 298 -2.86 -19.60 -13.40
N VAL A 299 -4.16 -19.86 -13.57
CA VAL A 299 -4.91 -19.50 -14.80
C VAL A 299 -4.91 -17.99 -15.02
N PHE A 300 -5.21 -17.18 -13.97
CA PHE A 300 -5.23 -15.73 -14.11
C PHE A 300 -3.83 -15.15 -14.40
N LEU A 301 -2.77 -15.69 -13.80
CA LEU A 301 -1.39 -15.27 -14.10
C LEU A 301 -1.00 -15.62 -15.54
N LEU A 302 -1.36 -16.82 -16.02
CA LEU A 302 -1.10 -17.21 -17.40
C LEU A 302 -1.88 -16.36 -18.39
N LEU A 303 -3.15 -16.06 -18.12
CA LEU A 303 -3.95 -15.15 -18.94
C LEU A 303 -3.36 -13.74 -18.97
N ALA A 304 -2.97 -13.21 -17.82
CA ALA A 304 -2.31 -11.90 -17.75
C ALA A 304 -0.99 -11.88 -18.55
N GLY A 305 -0.17 -12.93 -18.41
CA GLY A 305 1.07 -13.08 -19.19
C GLY A 305 0.82 -13.22 -20.69
N ALA A 306 -0.25 -13.92 -21.09
CA ALA A 306 -0.61 -14.10 -22.51
C ALA A 306 -1.17 -12.82 -23.16
N LEU A 307 -1.78 -11.93 -22.38
CA LEU A 307 -2.30 -10.66 -22.87
C LEU A 307 -1.19 -9.61 -23.11
N LEU A 308 -0.04 -9.73 -22.45
CA LEU A 308 1.07 -8.79 -22.62
C LEU A 308 1.67 -8.80 -24.05
N PRO A 309 1.99 -9.96 -24.68
CA PRO A 309 2.57 -9.99 -26.02
C PRO A 309 1.53 -9.83 -27.15
N TRP A 310 0.23 -9.86 -26.89
CA TRP A 310 -0.80 -9.67 -27.94
C TRP A 310 -0.72 -8.27 -28.56
N ARG A 311 -0.32 -7.29 -27.81
CA ARG A 311 -0.16 -5.91 -28.24
C ARG A 311 0.80 -5.76 -29.42
N ASP A 312 1.92 -6.50 -29.45
CA ASP A 312 2.90 -6.43 -30.55
C ASP A 312 2.34 -7.01 -31.85
N ARG A 313 1.37 -7.95 -31.77
CA ARG A 313 0.69 -8.54 -32.92
C ARG A 313 -0.40 -7.65 -33.50
N VAL A 314 -1.10 -6.89 -32.65
CA VAL A 314 -2.14 -5.95 -33.08
C VAL A 314 -1.53 -4.72 -33.73
N GLY A 315 -0.35 -4.25 -33.25
CA GLY A 315 0.41 -3.18 -33.88
C GLY A 315 0.91 -3.54 -35.28
N CYS A 316 1.23 -4.82 -35.55
CA CYS A 316 1.59 -5.31 -36.89
C CYS A 316 0.40 -5.42 -37.85
N LEU A 317 -0.86 -5.36 -37.38
CA LEU A 317 -2.07 -5.43 -38.21
C LEU A 317 -2.57 -4.04 -38.66
N GLY A 318 -1.84 -2.96 -38.37
CA GLY A 318 -2.14 -1.62 -38.92
C GLY A 318 -3.49 -1.02 -38.48
N ILE A 319 -4.06 -1.48 -37.35
CA ILE A 319 -5.31 -0.99 -36.80
C ILE A 319 -4.98 -0.05 -35.62
N TRP A 320 -4.41 1.12 -35.96
CA TRP A 320 -4.46 2.39 -35.17
C TRP A 320 -4.06 3.54 -36.06
#